data_2c55c26131b809843cb095716fc8ff25
#
_entry.id   2c55c26131b809843cb095716fc8ff25
#
_cell.length_a   1.000
_cell.length_b   1.000
_cell.length_c   1.000
_cell.angle_alpha   90.00
_cell.angle_beta   90.00
_cell.angle_gamma   90.00
#
_symmetry.space_group_name_H-M   'P 1'
#
loop_
_entity.id
_entity.type
_entity.pdbx_description
1 polymer ?
#
loop_
_entity_poly.entity_id
_entity_poly.type
_entity_poly.pdbx_seq_one_letter_code
_entity_poly.pdbx_strand_id
1 'polypeptide(L)'
;MPNLLGLSIDVNGIGWALIDQNSLEIKAMGSRVFPVGCENFGSGKRELSKKAYKRFKRMSRFRYQRSRKRKIKVLELLIENGMCPLSREGLLNWKQKKQFPLNELKEWFSLNPYQLRKKAVFEPITPIELGRILYQVSIHRGFPVSERNRGLKENAMYVGLPQMDRRGINHT
;
A
#
# COMPACT_ATOMS: atom_id res chain seq x y z
N MET A 1 5.65 -48.01 -31.18
CA MET A 1 4.26 -47.58 -31.48
C MET A 1 4.20 -46.10 -31.11
N PRO A 2 3.82 -45.22 -32.04
CA PRO A 2 3.73 -43.80 -31.73
C PRO A 2 2.53 -43.51 -30.85
N ASN A 3 2.77 -42.84 -29.71
CA ASN A 3 1.71 -42.41 -28.81
C ASN A 3 1.52 -40.88 -28.94
N LEU A 4 0.29 -40.43 -28.89
CA LEU A 4 -0.09 -39.01 -28.93
C LEU A 4 -0.56 -38.60 -27.54
N LEU A 5 0.05 -37.54 -26.97
CA LEU A 5 -0.38 -36.93 -25.72
C LEU A 5 -1.21 -35.66 -26.00
N GLY A 6 -2.48 -35.72 -25.69
CA GLY A 6 -3.39 -34.57 -25.71
C GLY A 6 -3.42 -33.86 -24.34
N LEU A 7 -3.34 -32.54 -24.33
CA LEU A 7 -3.44 -31.72 -23.12
C LEU A 7 -4.58 -30.71 -23.28
N SER A 8 -5.47 -30.64 -22.28
CA SER A 8 -6.46 -29.60 -22.13
C SER A 8 -6.11 -28.77 -20.91
N ILE A 9 -5.82 -27.47 -21.12
CA ILE A 9 -5.38 -26.56 -20.06
C ILE A 9 -6.50 -25.55 -19.82
N ASP A 10 -7.00 -25.54 -18.58
CA ASP A 10 -8.01 -24.58 -18.12
C ASP A 10 -7.46 -23.77 -16.92
N VAL A 11 -8.23 -22.76 -16.50
CA VAL A 11 -7.87 -21.84 -15.41
C VAL A 11 -7.67 -22.55 -14.07
N ASN A 12 -8.40 -23.63 -13.84
CA ASN A 12 -8.40 -24.40 -12.59
C ASN A 12 -8.08 -25.87 -12.74
N GLY A 13 -7.67 -26.32 -13.94
CA GLY A 13 -7.40 -27.72 -14.16
C GLY A 13 -6.54 -28.01 -15.38
N ILE A 14 -5.92 -29.15 -15.37
CA ILE A 14 -5.20 -29.72 -16.53
C ILE A 14 -5.76 -31.11 -16.74
N GLY A 15 -6.34 -31.34 -17.93
CA GLY A 15 -6.70 -32.67 -18.42
C GLY A 15 -5.63 -33.19 -19.37
N TRP A 16 -5.41 -34.50 -19.38
CA TRP A 16 -4.49 -35.13 -20.31
C TRP A 16 -5.03 -36.49 -20.75
N ALA A 17 -4.74 -36.86 -21.97
CA ALA A 17 -5.04 -38.17 -22.52
C ALA A 17 -3.90 -38.67 -23.40
N LEU A 18 -3.55 -39.93 -23.23
CA LEU A 18 -2.54 -40.62 -24.04
C LEU A 18 -3.30 -41.60 -24.97
N ILE A 19 -3.12 -41.39 -26.26
CA ILE A 19 -3.80 -42.13 -27.33
C ILE A 19 -2.78 -42.89 -28.16
N ASP A 20 -3.09 -44.14 -28.51
CA ASP A 20 -2.31 -44.85 -29.53
C ASP A 20 -2.67 -44.30 -30.91
N GLN A 21 -1.67 -43.86 -31.66
CA GLN A 21 -1.86 -43.19 -32.94
C GLN A 21 -2.41 -44.16 -34.02
N ASN A 22 -2.17 -45.43 -33.88
CA ASN A 22 -2.58 -46.44 -34.88
C ASN A 22 -4.01 -46.98 -34.62
N SER A 23 -4.32 -47.33 -33.38
CA SER A 23 -5.62 -47.86 -32.99
C SER A 23 -6.66 -46.79 -32.57
N LEU A 24 -6.19 -45.55 -32.34
CA LEU A 24 -7.01 -44.43 -31.78
C LEU A 24 -7.62 -44.76 -30.39
N GLU A 25 -7.08 -45.77 -29.72
CA GLU A 25 -7.54 -46.14 -28.38
C GLU A 25 -6.88 -45.29 -27.32
N ILE A 26 -7.66 -44.91 -26.30
CA ILE A 26 -7.15 -44.17 -25.14
C ILE A 26 -6.43 -45.12 -24.20
N LYS A 27 -5.10 -45.01 -24.11
CA LYS A 27 -4.28 -45.83 -23.21
C LYS A 27 -4.34 -45.42 -21.78
N ALA A 28 -4.40 -44.10 -21.55
CA ALA A 28 -4.51 -43.53 -20.21
C ALA A 28 -5.06 -42.12 -20.32
N MET A 29 -5.76 -41.69 -19.30
CA MET A 29 -6.27 -40.33 -19.17
C MET A 29 -6.30 -39.91 -17.71
N GLY A 30 -6.26 -38.61 -17.46
CA GLY A 30 -6.35 -38.08 -16.11
C GLY A 30 -6.60 -36.58 -16.11
N SER A 31 -6.96 -36.10 -14.95
CA SER A 31 -7.11 -34.67 -14.73
C SER A 31 -6.58 -34.28 -13.36
N ARG A 32 -6.07 -33.05 -13.29
CA ARG A 32 -5.70 -32.44 -12.01
C ARG A 32 -6.36 -31.10 -11.87
N VAL A 33 -7.18 -30.96 -10.84
CA VAL A 33 -7.87 -29.73 -10.48
C VAL A 33 -7.09 -29.00 -9.37
N PHE A 34 -6.95 -27.71 -9.50
CA PHE A 34 -6.31 -26.85 -8.50
C PHE A 34 -7.16 -25.61 -8.23
N PRO A 35 -7.00 -24.97 -7.04
CA PRO A 35 -7.77 -23.78 -6.71
C PRO A 35 -7.53 -22.64 -7.69
N VAL A 36 -8.61 -22.00 -8.14
CA VAL A 36 -8.56 -20.84 -9.02
C VAL A 36 -7.68 -19.74 -8.41
N GLY A 37 -6.74 -19.21 -9.20
CA GLY A 37 -5.78 -18.17 -8.79
C GLY A 37 -6.38 -16.78 -8.66
N CYS A 38 -7.66 -16.59 -9.02
CA CYS A 38 -8.38 -15.31 -8.96
C CYS A 38 -9.61 -15.39 -8.04
N GLU A 39 -10.06 -14.26 -7.57
CA GLU A 39 -11.36 -14.07 -6.90
C GLU A 39 -12.41 -13.68 -7.93
N ASN A 40 -13.66 -13.97 -7.65
CA ASN A 40 -14.82 -13.68 -8.52
C ASN A 40 -14.81 -14.45 -9.86
N PHE A 41 -14.11 -15.58 -9.96
CA PHE A 41 -14.13 -16.42 -11.15
C PHE A 41 -15.55 -16.86 -11.49
N GLY A 42 -15.98 -16.63 -12.72
CA GLY A 42 -17.32 -17.04 -13.20
C GLY A 42 -18.51 -16.28 -12.60
N SER A 43 -18.31 -15.27 -11.75
CA SER A 43 -19.40 -14.54 -11.09
C SER A 43 -19.93 -13.33 -11.89
N GLY A 44 -19.45 -13.10 -13.11
CA GLY A 44 -19.76 -11.91 -13.92
C GLY A 44 -19.12 -10.62 -13.39
N LYS A 45 -18.49 -10.65 -12.22
CA LYS A 45 -17.71 -9.55 -11.67
C LYS A 45 -16.27 -9.62 -12.17
N ARG A 46 -15.57 -8.48 -12.10
CA ARG A 46 -14.17 -8.43 -12.50
C ARG A 46 -13.32 -9.42 -11.71
N GLU A 47 -12.62 -10.27 -12.42
CA GLU A 47 -11.69 -11.22 -11.83
C GLU A 47 -10.44 -10.52 -11.31
N LEU A 48 -10.08 -10.78 -10.06
CA LEU A 48 -8.92 -10.21 -9.39
C LEU A 48 -7.95 -11.31 -8.98
N SER A 49 -6.71 -11.21 -9.42
CA SER A 49 -5.68 -12.15 -8.99
C SER A 49 -5.48 -12.11 -7.48
N LYS A 50 -5.57 -13.26 -6.81
CA LYS A 50 -5.30 -13.41 -5.37
C LYS A 50 -3.89 -12.93 -4.99
N LYS A 51 -2.91 -13.07 -5.90
CA LYS A 51 -1.55 -12.54 -5.71
C LYS A 51 -1.52 -11.01 -5.74
N ALA A 52 -2.25 -10.37 -6.67
CA ALA A 52 -2.34 -8.92 -6.76
C ALA A 52 -2.98 -8.32 -5.51
N TYR A 53 -4.06 -8.92 -5.00
CA TYR A 53 -4.72 -8.50 -3.77
C TYR A 53 -3.82 -8.62 -2.53
N LYS A 54 -3.15 -9.76 -2.36
CA LYS A 54 -2.17 -9.96 -1.28
C LYS A 54 -1.03 -8.96 -1.36
N ARG A 55 -0.52 -8.68 -2.57
CA ARG A 55 0.53 -7.68 -2.82
C ARG A 55 0.05 -6.27 -2.44
N PHE A 56 -1.17 -5.89 -2.82
CA PHE A 56 -1.78 -4.61 -2.47
C PHE A 56 -1.87 -4.41 -0.96
N LYS A 57 -2.42 -5.38 -0.23
CA LYS A 57 -2.51 -5.33 1.24
C LYS A 57 -1.13 -5.23 1.91
N ARG A 58 -0.13 -5.95 1.41
CA ARG A 58 1.24 -5.85 1.90
C ARG A 58 1.83 -4.46 1.66
N MET A 59 1.64 -3.90 0.46
CA MET A 59 2.14 -2.56 0.11
C MET A 59 1.48 -1.46 0.96
N SER A 60 0.17 -1.57 1.23
CA SER A 60 -0.54 -0.65 2.14
C SER A 60 0.06 -0.67 3.55
N ARG A 61 0.29 -1.86 4.12
CA ARG A 61 0.95 -1.98 5.43
C ARG A 61 2.33 -1.31 5.45
N PHE A 62 3.16 -1.53 4.43
CA PHE A 62 4.46 -0.87 4.32
C PHE A 62 4.36 0.66 4.24
N ARG A 63 3.36 1.19 3.51
CA ARG A 63 3.12 2.64 3.45
C ARG A 63 2.79 3.19 4.83
N TYR A 64 1.89 2.55 5.59
CA TYR A 64 1.55 2.97 6.96
C TYR A 64 2.74 2.90 7.90
N GLN A 65 3.52 1.82 7.87
CA GLN A 65 4.72 1.69 8.69
C GLN A 65 5.77 2.76 8.37
N ARG A 66 6.02 3.03 7.09
CA ARG A 66 6.96 4.08 6.67
C ARG A 66 6.47 5.47 7.07
N SER A 67 5.19 5.76 6.91
CA SER A 67 4.59 7.01 7.35
C SER A 67 4.74 7.21 8.87
N ARG A 68 4.43 6.17 9.66
CA ARG A 68 4.60 6.22 11.11
C ARG A 68 6.05 6.44 11.52
N LYS A 69 7.00 5.66 10.95
CA LYS A 69 8.43 5.82 11.23
C LYS A 69 8.92 7.24 10.93
N ARG A 70 8.48 7.81 9.81
CA ARG A 70 8.81 9.19 9.42
C ARG A 70 8.29 10.21 10.44
N LYS A 71 7.02 10.10 10.82
CA LYS A 71 6.41 11.00 11.82
C LYS A 71 7.18 10.97 13.14
N ILE A 72 7.52 9.78 13.62
CA ILE A 72 8.31 9.61 14.85
C ILE A 72 9.68 10.28 14.71
N LYS A 73 10.40 10.01 13.61
CA LYS A 73 11.75 10.56 13.41
C LYS A 73 11.75 12.09 13.26
N VAL A 74 10.73 12.65 12.60
CA VAL A 74 10.58 14.10 12.50
C VAL A 74 10.29 14.73 13.86
N LEU A 75 9.38 14.16 14.64
CA LEU A 75 9.10 14.65 15.99
C LEU A 75 10.33 14.55 16.90
N GLU A 76 11.11 13.47 16.80
CA GLU A 76 12.37 13.32 17.52
C GLU A 76 13.32 14.49 17.25
N LEU A 77 13.54 14.81 15.98
CA LEU A 77 14.37 15.96 15.59
C LEU A 77 13.79 17.31 16.05
N LEU A 78 12.47 17.49 15.98
CA LEU A 78 11.83 18.72 16.43
C LEU A 78 11.89 18.89 17.95
N ILE A 79 11.80 17.81 18.72
CA ILE A 79 11.97 17.82 20.18
C ILE A 79 13.42 18.18 20.56
N GLU A 80 14.40 17.58 19.88
CA GLU A 80 15.83 17.85 20.11
C GLU A 80 16.19 19.33 19.87
N ASN A 81 15.48 19.99 18.96
CA ASN A 81 15.68 21.40 18.62
C ASN A 81 14.72 22.37 19.34
N GLY A 82 13.92 21.89 20.30
CA GLY A 82 12.96 22.75 21.02
C GLY A 82 11.80 23.28 20.16
N MET A 83 11.51 22.66 19.02
CA MET A 83 10.49 23.06 18.04
C MET A 83 9.17 22.31 18.19
N CYS A 84 9.01 21.51 19.23
CA CYS A 84 7.81 20.73 19.49
C CYS A 84 7.45 20.74 20.97
N PRO A 85 6.20 20.95 21.36
CA PRO A 85 5.79 20.93 22.77
C PRO A 85 5.78 19.53 23.40
N LEU A 86 5.93 18.48 22.57
CA LEU A 86 5.91 17.09 23.04
C LEU A 86 7.15 16.77 23.88
N SER A 87 6.94 16.12 25.02
CA SER A 87 8.02 15.60 25.84
C SER A 87 8.72 14.39 25.21
N ARG A 88 9.97 14.15 25.60
CA ARG A 88 10.72 12.96 25.13
C ARG A 88 10.07 11.66 25.62
N GLU A 89 9.47 11.69 26.81
CA GLU A 89 8.72 10.57 27.36
C GLU A 89 7.43 10.28 26.59
N GLY A 90 6.69 11.32 26.20
CA GLY A 90 5.51 11.18 25.34
C GLY A 90 5.84 10.53 24.01
N LEU A 91 7.00 10.88 23.43
CA LEU A 91 7.48 10.23 22.20
C LEU A 91 7.86 8.75 22.41
N LEU A 92 8.49 8.41 23.52
CA LEU A 92 8.83 7.03 23.86
C LEU A 92 7.57 6.19 24.09
N ASN A 93 6.59 6.74 24.79
CA ASN A 93 5.29 6.10 24.96
C ASN A 93 4.60 5.80 23.63
N TRP A 94 4.66 6.72 22.69
CA TRP A 94 4.13 6.48 21.34
C TRP A 94 4.90 5.40 20.59
N LYS A 95 6.23 5.38 20.71
CA LYS A 95 7.06 4.32 20.11
C LYS A 95 6.66 2.94 20.63
N GLN A 96 6.49 2.79 21.94
CA GLN A 96 6.21 1.53 22.62
C GLN A 96 4.73 1.14 22.56
N LYS A 97 3.85 1.97 23.09
CA LYS A 97 2.42 1.69 23.25
C LYS A 97 1.59 1.92 22.01
N LYS A 98 2.17 2.46 20.92
CA LYS A 98 1.51 2.80 19.64
C LYS A 98 0.36 3.81 19.78
N GLN A 99 0.17 4.43 20.94
CA GLN A 99 -0.81 5.50 21.15
C GLN A 99 -0.21 6.83 20.76
N PHE A 100 -0.93 7.56 19.92
CA PHE A 100 -0.50 8.90 19.50
C PHE A 100 -0.76 9.89 20.64
N PRO A 101 0.23 10.74 21.03
CA PRO A 101 0.09 11.69 22.13
C PRO A 101 -0.77 12.90 21.71
N LEU A 102 -2.07 12.66 21.52
CA LEU A 102 -2.98 13.68 21.00
C LEU A 102 -3.17 14.85 21.99
N ASN A 103 -3.23 14.55 23.30
CA ASN A 103 -3.50 15.56 24.32
C ASN A 103 -2.38 16.59 24.41
N GLU A 104 -1.12 16.16 24.39
CA GLU A 104 0.06 17.04 24.43
C GLU A 104 0.22 17.89 23.14
N LEU A 105 -0.24 17.36 22.02
CA LEU A 105 -0.10 17.98 20.71
C LEU A 105 -1.37 18.71 20.25
N LYS A 106 -2.46 18.70 21.01
CA LYS A 106 -3.76 19.25 20.60
C LYS A 106 -3.67 20.72 20.22
N GLU A 107 -3.08 21.55 21.08
CA GLU A 107 -2.90 22.97 20.83
C GLU A 107 -1.97 23.24 19.66
N TRP A 108 -0.88 22.49 19.57
CA TRP A 108 0.06 22.62 18.46
C TRP A 108 -0.55 22.24 17.10
N PHE A 109 -1.44 21.25 17.08
CA PHE A 109 -2.17 20.88 15.86
C PHE A 109 -3.31 21.85 15.51
N SER A 110 -3.83 22.61 16.45
CA SER A 110 -4.80 23.67 16.17
C SER A 110 -4.20 24.82 15.35
N LEU A 111 -2.89 25.03 15.45
CA LEU A 111 -2.18 26.02 14.65
C LEU A 111 -2.25 25.64 13.15
N ASN A 112 -2.81 26.56 12.34
CA ASN A 112 -2.94 26.35 10.91
C ASN A 112 -1.57 26.55 10.20
N PRO A 113 -0.96 25.49 9.66
CA PRO A 113 0.38 25.59 9.08
C PRO A 113 0.43 26.44 7.81
N TYR A 114 -0.67 26.63 7.13
CA TYR A 114 -0.72 27.48 5.93
C TYR A 114 -0.71 28.96 6.31
N GLN A 115 -1.43 29.34 7.34
CA GLN A 115 -1.42 30.70 7.88
C GLN A 115 -0.05 31.05 8.47
N LEU A 116 0.57 30.12 9.20
CA LEU A 116 1.92 30.27 9.72
C LEU A 116 2.96 30.46 8.60
N ARG A 117 2.82 29.74 7.51
CA ARG A 117 3.70 29.92 6.33
C ARG A 117 3.51 31.29 5.67
N LYS A 118 2.27 31.79 5.60
CA LYS A 118 2.00 33.14 5.11
C LYS A 118 2.63 34.19 6.04
N LYS A 119 2.44 34.05 7.35
CA LYS A 119 3.03 34.91 8.37
C LYS A 119 4.55 34.96 8.28
N ALA A 120 5.20 33.79 8.12
CA ALA A 120 6.65 33.64 8.04
C ALA A 120 7.33 34.41 6.90
N VAL A 121 6.57 34.84 5.89
CA VAL A 121 7.11 35.66 4.78
C VAL A 121 7.32 37.11 5.20
N PHE A 122 6.50 37.60 6.11
CA PHE A 122 6.46 39.03 6.49
C PHE A 122 6.91 39.30 7.92
N GLU A 123 6.78 38.31 8.80
CA GLU A 123 7.02 38.43 10.22
C GLU A 123 7.89 37.27 10.75
N PRO A 124 8.68 37.52 11.81
CA PRO A 124 9.40 36.44 12.49
C PRO A 124 8.42 35.46 13.14
N ILE A 125 8.72 34.18 13.06
CA ILE A 125 7.92 33.11 13.67
C ILE A 125 8.69 32.47 14.83
N THR A 126 7.96 31.92 15.80
CA THR A 126 8.55 31.21 16.92
C THR A 126 9.07 29.83 16.50
N PRO A 127 10.06 29.25 17.23
CA PRO A 127 10.55 27.89 16.93
C PRO A 127 9.44 26.84 16.93
N ILE A 128 8.44 26.97 17.81
CA ILE A 128 7.29 26.03 17.90
C ILE A 128 6.39 26.16 16.66
N GLU A 129 6.16 27.38 16.17
CA GLU A 129 5.41 27.61 14.91
C GLU A 129 6.17 27.04 13.71
N LEU A 130 7.50 27.25 13.67
CA LEU A 130 8.34 26.67 12.63
C LEU A 130 8.29 25.14 12.64
N GLY A 131 8.37 24.55 13.82
CA GLY A 131 8.23 23.10 14.00
C GLY A 131 6.90 22.58 13.44
N ARG A 132 5.79 23.31 13.64
CA ARG A 132 4.49 22.95 13.08
C ARG A 132 4.46 22.95 11.55
N ILE A 133 5.11 23.93 10.93
CA ILE A 133 5.27 24.01 9.48
C ILE A 133 6.10 22.82 8.96
N LEU A 134 7.25 22.59 9.56
CA LEU A 134 8.16 21.50 9.15
C LEU A 134 7.51 20.12 9.30
N TYR A 135 6.77 19.90 10.38
CA TYR A 135 6.00 18.68 10.57
C TYR A 135 4.98 18.47 9.46
N GLN A 136 4.21 19.50 9.10
CA GLN A 136 3.22 19.44 8.03
C GLN A 136 3.86 19.11 6.68
N VAL A 137 4.95 19.80 6.32
CA VAL A 137 5.68 19.53 5.08
C VAL A 137 6.18 18.10 5.01
N SER A 138 6.72 17.58 6.11
CA SER A 138 7.26 16.22 6.18
C SER A 138 6.20 15.13 6.01
N ILE A 139 4.98 15.36 6.51
CA ILE A 139 3.87 14.42 6.39
C ILE A 139 3.33 14.39 4.95
N HIS A 140 3.20 15.56 4.34
CA HIS A 140 2.62 15.71 3.01
C HIS A 140 3.64 15.57 1.88
N ARG A 141 4.93 15.43 2.21
CA ARG A 141 5.96 15.14 1.22
C ARG A 141 5.62 13.84 0.50
N GLY A 142 5.30 13.95 -0.79
CA GLY A 142 5.14 12.79 -1.66
C GLY A 142 6.44 11.99 -1.73
N PHE A 143 6.34 10.69 -1.96
CA PHE A 143 7.52 9.92 -2.34
C PHE A 143 8.05 10.45 -3.66
N PRO A 144 9.38 10.61 -3.82
CA PRO A 144 9.95 10.67 -5.14
C PRO A 144 9.53 9.37 -5.85
N VAL A 145 8.66 9.50 -6.83
CA VAL A 145 8.28 8.38 -7.69
C VAL A 145 9.52 8.11 -8.53
N SER A 146 10.29 7.07 -8.18
CA SER A 146 11.35 6.61 -9.08
C SER A 146 10.73 6.26 -10.43
N GLU A 147 11.44 6.47 -11.52
CA GLU A 147 10.95 6.16 -12.87
C GLU A 147 10.47 4.70 -12.98
N ARG A 148 11.10 3.79 -12.24
CA ARG A 148 10.69 2.39 -12.08
C ARG A 148 9.25 2.24 -11.50
N ASN A 149 8.75 3.22 -10.72
CA ASN A 149 7.41 3.20 -10.14
C ASN A 149 6.38 3.93 -11.01
N ARG A 150 6.78 4.72 -12.01
CA ARG A 150 5.85 5.34 -12.97
C ARG A 150 5.19 4.27 -13.84
N GLY A 151 5.98 3.37 -14.43
CA GLY A 151 5.45 2.25 -15.20
C GLY A 151 4.52 1.33 -14.40
N LEU A 152 4.76 1.16 -13.09
CA LEU A 152 3.85 0.42 -12.19
C LEU A 152 2.55 1.18 -11.90
N LYS A 153 2.55 2.52 -11.92
CA LYS A 153 1.32 3.32 -11.80
C LYS A 153 0.49 3.27 -13.08
N GLU A 154 1.12 3.35 -14.23
CA GLU A 154 0.44 3.22 -15.52
C GLU A 154 -0.15 1.81 -15.66
N ASN A 155 0.60 0.76 -15.38
CA ASN A 155 0.08 -0.60 -15.36
C ASN A 155 -1.00 -0.84 -14.29
N ALA A 156 -0.95 -0.16 -13.14
CA ALA A 156 -2.01 -0.24 -12.12
C ALA A 156 -3.29 0.51 -12.53
N MET A 157 -3.20 1.57 -13.35
CA MET A 157 -4.38 2.20 -13.95
C MET A 157 -5.04 1.28 -14.98
N TYR A 158 -4.27 0.55 -15.77
CA TYR A 158 -4.81 -0.45 -16.70
C TYR A 158 -5.41 -1.67 -16.02
N VAL A 159 -4.95 -2.05 -14.83
CA VAL A 159 -5.45 -3.20 -14.07
C VAL A 159 -6.68 -2.83 -13.21
N GLY A 160 -7.17 -1.56 -13.28
CA GLY A 160 -8.45 -1.10 -12.65
C GLY A 160 -8.57 -1.47 -11.18
N LEU A 161 -7.49 -1.32 -10.42
CA LEU A 161 -7.57 -1.32 -8.97
C LEU A 161 -8.41 -0.10 -8.55
N PRO A 162 -9.37 -0.26 -7.61
CA PRO A 162 -10.15 0.87 -7.14
C PRO A 162 -9.19 1.96 -6.66
N GLN A 163 -9.39 3.18 -7.17
CA GLN A 163 -8.68 4.35 -6.65
C GLN A 163 -9.14 4.53 -5.20
N MET A 164 -8.32 4.11 -4.26
CA MET A 164 -8.53 4.47 -2.88
C MET A 164 -8.25 5.96 -2.74
N ASP A 165 -9.28 6.72 -2.37
CA ASP A 165 -9.13 8.09 -1.90
C ASP A 165 -8.04 8.13 -0.81
N ARG A 166 -7.37 9.29 -0.71
CA ARG A 166 -6.34 9.55 0.31
C ARG A 166 -6.84 9.33 1.75
N ARG A 167 -8.13 9.21 1.96
CA ARG A 167 -8.83 8.98 3.24
C ARG A 167 -9.16 7.51 3.50
N GLY A 168 -8.94 6.60 2.56
CA GLY A 168 -9.22 5.17 2.75
C GLY A 168 -10.71 4.82 2.73
N ILE A 169 -11.56 5.71 2.22
CA ILE A 169 -13.01 5.51 2.12
C ILE A 169 -13.33 4.93 0.75
N ASN A 170 -13.94 3.76 0.73
CA ASN A 170 -14.50 3.20 -0.49
C ASN A 170 -15.79 3.97 -0.83
N HIS A 171 -15.78 4.68 -1.95
CA HIS A 171 -17.03 5.10 -2.56
C HIS A 171 -17.57 3.92 -3.36
N THR A 172 -18.70 3.39 -2.91
CA THR A 172 -19.56 2.45 -3.65
C THR A 172 -20.18 3.14 -4.86
#